data_22a1385259a481fc6173d28a0230f20a
#
_entry.id   22a1385259a481fc6173d28a0230f20a
#
_cell.length_a   1.000
_cell.length_b   1.000
_cell.length_c   1.000
_cell.angle_alpha   90.00
_cell.angle_beta   90.00
_cell.angle_gamma   90.00
#
_symmetry.space_group_name_H-M   'P 1'
#
loop_
_entity.id
_entity.type
_entity.pdbx_description
1 polymer ?
#
loop_
_entity_poly.entity_id
_entity_poly.type
_entity_poly.pdbx_seq_one_letter_code
_entity_poly.pdbx_strand_id
1 'polypeptide(L)'
;MNKTELVKKVALENALTQKQAAAVVESILSAVVDTVAAGESVALFGFGTFSVKHRDARQGRNPATGEAMEFAASNTPVFKAGKAFKEKVNK
;
A
#
# COMPACT_ATOMS: atom_id res chain seq x y z
N MET A 1 -11.58 9.18 6.52
CA MET A 1 -10.41 10.06 6.35
C MET A 1 -9.86 9.91 4.94
N ASN A 2 -9.56 11.00 4.30
CA ASN A 2 -8.92 11.00 2.99
C ASN A 2 -7.55 11.67 3.06
N LYS A 3 -6.86 11.77 1.93
CA LYS A 3 -5.51 12.34 1.89
C LYS A 3 -5.49 13.80 2.35
N THR A 4 -6.48 14.59 1.97
CA THR A 4 -6.58 16.00 2.36
C THR A 4 -6.73 16.13 3.88
N GLU A 5 -7.58 15.32 4.48
CA GLU A 5 -7.78 15.32 5.94
C GLU A 5 -6.54 14.84 6.67
N LEU A 6 -5.85 13.84 6.12
CA LEU A 6 -4.59 13.34 6.68
C LEU A 6 -3.53 14.44 6.69
N VAL A 7 -3.39 15.18 5.60
CA VAL A 7 -2.45 16.31 5.49
C VAL A 7 -2.74 17.38 6.56
N LYS A 8 -4.02 17.73 6.74
CA LYS A 8 -4.42 18.70 7.76
C LYS A 8 -4.06 18.23 9.16
N LYS A 9 -4.32 16.96 9.46
CA LYS A 9 -4.00 16.37 10.76
C LYS A 9 -2.50 16.37 11.03
N VAL A 10 -1.70 15.98 10.06
CA VAL A 10 -0.23 15.99 10.17
C VAL A 10 0.29 17.40 10.39
N ALA A 11 -0.26 18.37 9.67
CA ALA A 11 0.13 19.78 9.82
C ALA A 11 -0.13 20.27 11.24
N LEU A 12 -1.29 20.00 11.79
CA LEU A 12 -1.67 20.41 13.14
C LEU A 12 -0.81 19.76 14.21
N GLU A 13 -0.59 18.44 14.11
CA GLU A 13 0.17 17.69 15.10
C GLU A 13 1.65 18.03 15.12
N ASN A 14 2.19 18.52 14.02
CA ASN A 14 3.63 18.75 13.87
C ASN A 14 4.00 20.22 13.66
N ALA A 15 3.06 21.12 13.86
CA ALA A 15 3.27 22.56 13.68
C ALA A 15 3.83 22.91 12.29
N LEU A 16 3.30 22.25 11.26
CA LEU A 16 3.67 22.48 9.87
C LEU A 16 2.58 23.26 9.14
N THR A 17 2.97 23.95 8.07
CA THR A 17 1.97 24.47 7.13
C THR A 17 1.35 23.30 6.37
N GLN A 18 0.17 23.50 5.78
CA GLN A 18 -0.45 22.46 4.98
C GLN A 18 0.42 22.08 3.78
N LYS A 19 1.11 23.03 3.19
CA LYS A 19 2.04 22.79 2.09
C LYS A 19 3.20 21.90 2.52
N GLN A 20 3.79 22.17 3.69
CA GLN A 20 4.87 21.34 4.24
C GLN A 20 4.37 19.92 4.57
N ALA A 21 3.21 19.83 5.21
CA ALA A 21 2.62 18.53 5.56
C ALA A 21 2.29 17.71 4.30
N ALA A 22 1.78 18.37 3.26
CA ALA A 22 1.49 17.70 1.98
C ALA A 22 2.77 17.12 1.37
N ALA A 23 3.86 17.87 1.40
CA ALA A 23 5.15 17.40 0.89
C ALA A 23 5.66 16.19 1.68
N VAL A 24 5.53 16.20 3.01
CA VAL A 24 5.93 15.09 3.87
C VAL A 24 5.11 13.84 3.57
N VAL A 25 3.78 13.98 3.50
CA VAL A 25 2.88 12.86 3.21
C VAL A 25 3.20 12.27 1.83
N GLU A 26 3.38 13.10 0.81
CA GLU A 26 3.74 12.64 -0.53
C GLU A 26 5.07 11.90 -0.55
N SER A 27 6.07 12.39 0.19
CA SER A 27 7.37 11.73 0.28
C SER A 27 7.26 10.34 0.87
N ILE A 28 6.46 10.18 1.91
CA ILE A 28 6.24 8.88 2.56
C ILE A 28 5.55 7.92 1.60
N LEU A 29 4.47 8.36 0.97
CA LEU A 29 3.70 7.53 0.05
C LEU A 29 4.52 7.13 -1.17
N SER A 30 5.27 8.06 -1.74
CA SER A 30 6.15 7.78 -2.88
C SER A 30 7.25 6.79 -2.52
N ALA A 31 7.86 6.94 -1.34
CA ALA A 31 8.89 6.01 -0.88
C ALA A 31 8.35 4.58 -0.77
N VAL A 32 7.14 4.41 -0.24
CA VAL A 32 6.49 3.10 -0.13
C VAL A 32 6.20 2.53 -1.52
N VAL A 33 5.59 3.33 -2.39
CA VAL A 33 5.23 2.89 -3.75
C VAL A 33 6.46 2.50 -4.55
N ASP A 34 7.49 3.32 -4.52
CA ASP A 34 8.72 3.08 -5.30
C ASP A 34 9.46 1.85 -4.81
N THR A 35 9.53 1.64 -3.51
CA THR A 35 10.20 0.49 -2.91
C THR A 35 9.47 -0.81 -3.27
N VAL A 36 8.14 -0.82 -3.14
CA VAL A 36 7.33 -1.99 -3.49
C VAL A 36 7.39 -2.25 -5.00
N ALA A 37 7.38 -1.20 -5.81
CA ALA A 37 7.49 -1.33 -7.26
C ALA A 37 8.83 -1.94 -7.68
N ALA A 38 9.90 -1.71 -6.90
CA ALA A 38 11.21 -2.32 -7.13
C ALA A 38 11.31 -3.77 -6.63
N GLY A 39 10.23 -4.32 -6.08
CA GLY A 39 10.18 -5.70 -5.58
C GLY A 39 10.65 -5.87 -4.15
N GLU A 40 10.86 -4.77 -3.44
CA GLU A 40 11.31 -4.79 -2.04
C GLU A 40 10.16 -4.53 -1.09
N SER A 41 10.31 -4.97 0.16
CA SER A 41 9.31 -4.72 1.19
C SER A 41 9.65 -3.48 2.01
N VAL A 42 8.60 -2.87 2.60
CA VAL A 42 8.73 -1.76 3.53
C VAL A 42 8.14 -2.21 4.86
N ALA A 43 9.00 -2.46 5.83
CA ALA A 43 8.58 -2.87 7.16
C ALA A 43 8.57 -1.65 8.09
N LEU A 44 7.39 -1.33 8.63
CA LEU A 44 7.22 -0.21 9.55
C LEU A 44 6.84 -0.76 10.92
N PHE A 45 7.79 -0.71 11.83
CA PHE A 45 7.62 -1.26 13.17
C PHE A 45 6.40 -0.63 13.86
N GLY A 46 5.56 -1.48 14.43
CA GLY A 46 4.34 -1.05 15.11
C GLY A 46 3.16 -0.74 14.20
N PHE A 47 3.36 -0.78 12.89
CA PHE A 47 2.30 -0.49 11.92
C PHE A 47 2.00 -1.69 11.01
N GLY A 48 2.95 -2.10 10.22
CA GLY A 48 2.78 -3.22 9.29
C GLY A 48 3.85 -3.25 8.22
N THR A 49 3.68 -4.14 7.27
CA THR A 49 4.63 -4.35 6.19
C THR A 49 3.93 -4.26 4.84
N PHE A 50 4.47 -3.43 3.96
CA PHE A 50 4.07 -3.37 2.56
C PHE A 50 5.01 -4.27 1.76
N SER A 51 4.44 -5.08 0.89
CA SER A 51 5.22 -5.99 0.05
C SER A 51 4.55 -6.15 -1.30
N VAL A 52 5.18 -6.90 -2.19
CA VAL A 52 4.63 -7.20 -3.50
C VAL A 52 4.48 -8.71 -3.64
N LYS A 53 3.34 -9.12 -4.19
CA LYS A 53 3.09 -10.52 -4.53
C LYS A 53 3.15 -10.64 -6.04
N HIS A 54 4.04 -11.50 -6.52
CA HIS A 54 4.17 -11.78 -7.94
C HIS A 54 3.34 -13.00 -8.29
N ARG A 55 2.64 -12.91 -9.41
CA ARG A 55 1.97 -14.05 -10.02
C ARG A 55 2.48 -14.24 -11.43
N ASP A 56 2.90 -15.46 -11.74
CA ASP A 56 3.35 -15.80 -13.09
C ASP A 56 2.17 -15.85 -14.05
N ALA A 57 2.45 -15.65 -15.33
CA ALA A 57 1.46 -15.86 -16.38
C ALA A 57 0.95 -17.30 -16.31
N ARG A 58 -0.33 -17.47 -16.50
CA ARG A 58 -0.96 -18.80 -16.46
C ARG A 58 -2.08 -18.89 -17.48
N GLN A 59 -2.41 -20.11 -17.85
CA GLN A 59 -3.59 -20.37 -18.68
C GLN A 59 -4.77 -20.76 -17.79
N GLY A 60 -5.94 -20.30 -18.17
CA GLY A 60 -7.16 -20.61 -17.47
C GLY A 60 -8.32 -20.59 -18.46
N ARG A 61 -9.54 -20.60 -17.96
CA ARG A 61 -10.74 -20.54 -18.78
C ARG A 61 -11.63 -19.38 -18.35
N ASN A 62 -12.23 -18.74 -19.34
CA ASN A 62 -13.23 -17.72 -19.09
C ASN A 62 -14.47 -18.40 -18.49
N PRO A 63 -14.87 -18.07 -17.25
CA PRO A 63 -16.02 -18.72 -16.61
C PRO A 63 -17.35 -18.44 -17.33
N ALA A 64 -17.43 -17.37 -18.10
CA ALA A 64 -18.66 -17.03 -18.83
C ALA A 64 -18.79 -17.76 -20.17
N THR A 65 -17.68 -18.02 -20.85
CA THR A 65 -17.69 -18.61 -22.21
C THR A 65 -17.05 -20.00 -22.26
N GLY A 66 -16.27 -20.38 -21.24
CA GLY A 66 -15.53 -21.64 -21.23
C GLY A 66 -14.30 -21.66 -22.15
N GLU A 67 -14.00 -20.55 -22.81
CA GLU A 67 -12.86 -20.44 -23.70
C GLU A 67 -11.56 -20.33 -22.93
N ALA A 68 -10.50 -20.87 -23.49
CA ALA A 68 -9.16 -20.76 -22.90
C ALA A 68 -8.72 -19.29 -22.91
N MET A 69 -8.20 -18.81 -21.79
CA MET A 69 -7.65 -17.47 -21.62
C MET A 69 -6.25 -17.57 -21.08
N GLU A 70 -5.41 -16.62 -21.48
CA GLU A 70 -4.10 -16.44 -20.88
C GLU A 70 -4.17 -15.29 -19.88
N PHE A 71 -3.80 -15.58 -18.62
CA PHE A 71 -3.68 -14.56 -17.59
C PHE A 71 -2.24 -14.08 -17.57
N ALA A 72 -2.03 -12.81 -17.87
CA ALA A 72 -0.71 -12.21 -17.86
C ALA A 72 -0.10 -12.23 -16.46
N ALA A 73 1.23 -12.28 -16.40
CA ALA A 73 1.94 -12.10 -15.15
C ALA A 73 1.59 -10.75 -14.54
N SER A 74 1.47 -10.70 -13.23
CA SER A 74 1.12 -9.46 -12.53
C SER A 74 1.82 -9.37 -11.19
N ASN A 75 2.02 -8.13 -10.73
CA ASN A 75 2.54 -7.83 -9.40
C ASN A 75 1.45 -7.07 -8.64
N THR A 76 1.14 -7.55 -7.44
CA THR A 76 0.08 -6.96 -6.62
C THR A 76 0.69 -6.46 -5.31
N PRO A 77 0.52 -5.17 -4.98
CA PRO A 77 0.94 -4.69 -3.66
C PRO A 77 0.07 -5.28 -2.57
N VAL A 78 0.68 -5.64 -1.45
CA VAL A 78 0.02 -6.25 -0.32
C VAL A 78 0.44 -5.50 0.94
N PHE A 79 -0.52 -5.23 1.83
CA PHE A 79 -0.26 -4.72 3.16
C PHE A 79 -0.63 -5.76 4.19
N LYS A 80 0.32 -6.07 5.09
CA LYS A 80 0.08 -6.95 6.21
C LYS A 80 0.19 -6.14 7.49
N ALA A 81 -0.91 -6.01 8.23
CA ALA A 81 -0.95 -5.26 9.48
C ALA A 81 -0.04 -5.91 10.54
N GLY A 82 0.68 -5.07 11.26
CA GLY A 82 1.50 -5.52 12.38
C GLY A 82 0.66 -5.84 13.60
N LYS A 83 1.28 -6.51 14.58
CA LYS A 83 0.59 -6.95 15.80
C LYS A 83 -0.06 -5.78 16.54
N ALA A 84 0.67 -4.68 16.74
CA ALA A 84 0.16 -3.52 17.47
C ALA A 84 -1.06 -2.90 16.76
N PHE A 85 -1.03 -2.85 15.43
CA PHE A 85 -2.15 -2.35 14.64
C PHE A 85 -3.38 -3.25 14.82
N LYS A 86 -3.20 -4.55 14.71
CA LYS A 86 -4.30 -5.53 14.87
C LYS A 86 -4.91 -5.46 16.27
N GLU A 87 -4.09 -5.38 17.29
CA GLU A 87 -4.56 -5.30 18.67
C GLU A 87 -5.39 -4.05 18.92
N LYS A 88 -4.97 -2.91 18.36
CA LYS A 88 -5.70 -1.66 18.52
C LYS A 88 -7.06 -1.70 17.84
N VAL A 89 -7.17 -2.38 16.71
CA VAL A 89 -8.44 -2.52 15.97
C VAL A 89 -9.37 -3.50 16.67
N ASN A 90 -8.84 -4.52 17.31
CA ASN A 90 -9.61 -5.61 17.94
C ASN A 90 -9.70 -5.50 19.46
N LYS A 91 -9.68 -4.31 19.98
CA LYS A 91 -9.83 -4.12 21.42
C LYS A 91 -11.26 -4.31 21.90
#